data_73fedc67c65fd2abd9aa2d08d16889e1
#
_entry.id   73fedc67c65fd2abd9aa2d08d16889e1
#
_cell.length_a   1.000
_cell.length_b   1.000
_cell.length_c   1.000
_cell.angle_alpha   90.00
_cell.angle_beta   90.00
_cell.angle_gamma   90.00
#
_symmetry.space_group_name_H-M   'P 1'
#
loop_
_entity.id
_entity.type
_entity.pdbx_description
1 polymer ?
#
loop_
_entity_poly.entity_id
_entity_poly.type
_entity_poly.pdbx_seq_one_letter_code
_entity_poly.pdbx_strand_id
1 'polypeptide(L)'
;MKIIKNITTQDIVGLLGYSAAIAIFQGEAEAGPRALGNRSIVFDPRLSHGQGYINALKKRESWRPFAGTILKEHANEWFDMQGIEESPWMSYAVSIKNESDAEL
;
A
#
# COMPACT_ATOMS: atom_id res chain seq x y z
N MET A 1 10.73 4.78 -17.12
CA MET A 1 9.49 5.13 -16.39
C MET A 1 8.50 5.67 -17.40
N LYS A 2 7.26 5.17 -17.41
CA LYS A 2 6.17 5.67 -18.28
C LYS A 2 5.25 6.55 -17.44
N ILE A 3 4.92 7.74 -17.91
CA ILE A 3 3.97 8.65 -17.27
C ILE A 3 2.64 8.54 -17.98
N ILE A 4 1.57 8.27 -17.23
CA ILE A 4 0.20 8.20 -17.74
C ILE A 4 -0.60 9.28 -17.02
N LYS A 5 -1.35 10.08 -17.77
CA LYS A 5 -2.21 11.14 -17.22
C LYS A 5 -3.66 10.73 -17.37
N ASN A 6 -4.51 11.22 -16.46
CA ASN A 6 -5.98 10.99 -16.49
C ASN A 6 -6.34 9.48 -16.49
N ILE A 7 -5.61 8.71 -15.70
CA ILE A 7 -5.82 7.27 -15.54
C ILE A 7 -7.07 7.00 -14.69
N THR A 8 -7.84 5.99 -15.04
CA THR A 8 -8.99 5.56 -14.25
C THR A 8 -8.58 4.57 -13.16
N THR A 9 -9.44 4.38 -12.15
CA THR A 9 -9.21 3.36 -11.11
C THR A 9 -9.12 1.96 -11.71
N GLN A 10 -9.91 1.66 -12.74
CA GLN A 10 -9.87 0.36 -13.43
C GLN A 10 -8.54 0.12 -14.14
N ASP A 11 -7.97 1.15 -14.75
CA ASP A 11 -6.64 1.05 -15.36
C ASP A 11 -5.56 0.79 -14.30
N ILE A 12 -5.67 1.44 -13.13
CA ILE A 12 -4.74 1.19 -11.99
C ILE A 12 -4.84 -0.25 -11.55
N VAL A 13 -6.04 -0.78 -11.34
CA VAL A 13 -6.27 -2.19 -10.95
C VAL A 13 -5.70 -3.14 -12.00
N GLY A 14 -5.93 -2.87 -13.27
CA GLY A 14 -5.37 -3.67 -14.37
C GLY A 14 -3.84 -3.68 -14.35
N LEU A 15 -3.20 -2.54 -14.16
CA LEU A 15 -1.75 -2.42 -14.09
C LEU A 15 -1.17 -3.15 -12.88
N LEU A 16 -1.81 -3.07 -11.71
CA LEU A 16 -1.41 -3.81 -10.51
C LEU A 16 -1.49 -5.32 -10.74
N GLY A 17 -2.52 -5.80 -11.44
CA GLY A 17 -2.68 -7.21 -11.79
C GLY A 17 -1.55 -7.75 -12.70
N TYR A 18 -0.85 -6.89 -13.44
CA TYR A 18 0.34 -7.24 -14.22
C TYR A 18 1.66 -7.14 -13.42
N SER A 19 1.59 -7.18 -12.11
CA SER A 19 2.78 -7.11 -11.23
C SER A 19 3.56 -5.80 -11.34
N ALA A 20 2.88 -4.72 -11.69
CA ALA A 20 3.51 -3.40 -11.79
C ALA A 20 3.56 -2.69 -10.44
N ALA A 21 4.64 -1.97 -10.18
CA ALA A 21 4.67 -0.95 -9.15
C ALA A 21 4.22 0.38 -9.77
N ILE A 22 3.26 1.02 -9.15
CA ILE A 22 2.65 2.26 -9.65
C ILE A 22 2.97 3.39 -8.68
N ALA A 23 3.56 4.46 -9.18
CA ALA A 23 3.72 5.70 -8.42
C ALA A 23 2.50 6.59 -8.69
N ILE A 24 1.79 6.94 -7.63
CA ILE A 24 0.63 7.84 -7.67
C ILE A 24 1.09 9.26 -7.39
N PHE A 25 0.67 10.17 -8.23
CA PHE A 25 0.87 11.60 -8.08
C PHE A 25 -0.46 12.32 -8.35
N GLN A 26 -1.14 12.69 -7.27
CA GLN A 26 -2.46 13.33 -7.33
C GLN A 26 -2.63 14.33 -6.17
N GLY A 27 -3.65 15.17 -6.26
CA GLY A 27 -4.02 16.09 -5.20
C GLY A 27 -2.87 16.99 -4.72
N GLU A 28 -2.97 17.43 -3.49
CA GLU A 28 -1.98 18.30 -2.84
C GLU A 28 -0.75 17.52 -2.38
N ALA A 29 0.33 18.26 -2.11
CA ALA A 29 1.54 17.67 -1.55
C ALA A 29 1.29 17.24 -0.09
N GLU A 30 1.85 16.10 0.28
CA GLU A 30 1.78 15.57 1.64
C GLU A 30 2.98 16.06 2.45
N ALA A 31 2.74 16.51 3.69
CA ALA A 31 3.77 16.88 4.65
C ALA A 31 3.92 15.78 5.71
N GLY A 32 5.16 15.41 6.02
CA GLY A 32 5.45 14.42 7.05
C GLY A 32 6.25 13.22 6.55
N PRO A 33 6.51 12.24 7.43
CA PRO A 33 7.42 11.12 7.11
C PRO A 33 6.78 10.02 6.28
N ARG A 34 5.48 10.07 6.03
CA ARG A 34 4.71 9.02 5.36
C ARG A 34 3.97 9.57 4.14
N ALA A 35 3.91 8.75 3.08
CA ALA A 35 3.01 8.98 1.96
C ALA A 35 1.63 8.37 2.31
N LEU A 36 0.57 9.12 2.08
CA LEU A 36 -0.80 8.82 2.51
C LEU A 36 -1.79 8.82 1.32
N GLY A 37 -1.32 8.52 0.12
CA GLY A 37 -2.15 8.36 -1.07
C GLY A 37 -1.84 9.32 -2.21
N ASN A 38 -1.37 10.54 -1.94
CA ASN A 38 -1.11 11.52 -2.99
C ASN A 38 0.27 11.39 -3.65
N ARG A 39 1.24 10.88 -2.92
CA ARG A 39 2.63 10.65 -3.36
C ARG A 39 3.08 9.26 -2.97
N SER A 40 2.29 8.25 -3.32
CA SER A 40 2.47 6.86 -2.88
C SER A 40 3.00 5.98 -4.00
N ILE A 41 3.76 4.96 -3.62
CA ILE A 41 4.02 3.81 -4.49
C ILE A 41 3.15 2.67 -3.99
N VAL A 42 2.33 2.14 -4.87
CA VAL A 42 1.46 1.00 -4.60
C VAL A 42 1.87 -0.20 -5.44
N PHE A 43 1.68 -1.39 -4.92
CA PHE A 43 1.92 -2.65 -5.62
C PHE A 43 0.99 -3.74 -5.05
N ASP A 44 0.82 -4.82 -5.81
CA ASP A 44 0.01 -5.95 -5.38
C ASP A 44 0.75 -6.72 -4.26
N PRO A 45 0.17 -6.84 -3.05
CA PRO A 45 0.81 -7.53 -1.92
C PRO A 45 1.01 -9.03 -2.14
N ARG A 46 0.28 -9.65 -3.07
CA ARG A 46 0.41 -11.08 -3.42
C ARG A 46 1.73 -11.43 -4.10
N LEU A 47 2.53 -10.43 -4.45
CA LEU A 47 3.84 -10.63 -5.07
C LEU A 47 4.89 -10.97 -4.01
N SER A 48 5.32 -12.21 -3.94
CA SER A 48 6.30 -12.69 -2.96
C SER A 48 7.63 -11.93 -2.97
N HIS A 49 8.01 -11.34 -4.10
CA HIS A 49 9.22 -10.52 -4.25
C HIS A 49 8.96 -9.02 -4.16
N GLY A 50 7.70 -8.61 -3.95
CA GLY A 50 7.27 -7.21 -4.02
C GLY A 50 8.02 -6.31 -3.03
N GLN A 51 8.20 -6.77 -1.79
CA GLN A 51 8.93 -6.00 -0.77
C GLN A 51 10.38 -5.70 -1.19
N GLY A 52 11.11 -6.72 -1.63
CA GLY A 52 12.50 -6.56 -2.07
C GLY A 52 12.60 -5.65 -3.29
N TYR A 53 11.72 -5.83 -4.27
CA TYR A 53 11.67 -5.03 -5.48
C TYR A 53 11.43 -3.54 -5.17
N ILE A 54 10.41 -3.22 -4.38
CA ILE A 54 10.09 -1.82 -4.04
C ILE A 54 11.18 -1.19 -3.18
N ASN A 55 11.77 -1.94 -2.22
CA ASN A 55 12.87 -1.43 -1.41
C ASN A 55 14.10 -1.12 -2.26
N ALA A 56 14.42 -1.97 -3.23
CA ALA A 56 15.50 -1.72 -4.19
C ALA A 56 15.21 -0.48 -5.06
N LEU A 57 13.98 -0.33 -5.56
CA LEU A 57 13.55 0.84 -6.33
C LEU A 57 13.69 2.14 -5.51
N LYS A 58 13.36 2.08 -4.22
CA LYS A 58 13.50 3.21 -3.27
C LYS A 58 14.93 3.40 -2.76
N LYS A 59 15.87 2.54 -3.15
CA LYS A 59 17.27 2.54 -2.67
C LYS A 59 17.37 2.57 -1.15
N ARG A 60 16.61 1.70 -0.49
CA ARG A 60 16.57 1.57 0.97
C ARG A 60 16.77 0.11 1.39
N GLU A 61 16.93 -0.12 2.66
CA GLU A 61 17.20 -1.43 3.25
C GLU A 61 16.06 -2.42 2.93
N SER A 62 16.42 -3.66 2.56
CA SER A 62 15.48 -4.69 2.10
C SER A 62 14.47 -5.14 3.17
N TRP A 63 14.83 -5.00 4.45
CA TRP A 63 13.99 -5.40 5.57
C TRP A 63 12.86 -4.43 5.90
N ARG A 64 12.84 -3.23 5.33
CA ARG A 64 11.80 -2.24 5.65
C ARG A 64 10.42 -2.73 5.23
N PRO A 65 9.43 -2.69 6.17
CA PRO A 65 8.07 -3.11 5.88
C PRO A 65 7.32 -2.08 5.05
N PHE A 66 6.16 -2.52 4.55
CA PHE A 66 5.14 -1.69 3.92
C PHE A 66 3.86 -1.74 4.74
N ALA A 67 3.06 -0.70 4.65
CA ALA A 67 1.72 -0.69 5.23
C ALA A 67 0.71 -1.17 4.19
N GLY A 68 -0.24 -1.98 4.61
CA GLY A 68 -1.40 -2.32 3.81
C GLY A 68 -2.36 -1.14 3.72
N THR A 69 -3.08 -1.03 2.60
CA THR A 69 -4.20 -0.13 2.42
C THR A 69 -5.47 -0.95 2.26
N ILE A 70 -6.46 -0.68 3.09
CA ILE A 70 -7.75 -1.37 3.06
C ILE A 70 -8.88 -0.36 3.18
N LEU A 71 -10.04 -0.68 2.65
CA LEU A 71 -11.24 0.10 2.85
C LEU A 71 -11.66 0.05 4.33
N LYS A 72 -12.07 1.18 4.88
CA LYS A 72 -12.42 1.32 6.31
C LYS A 72 -13.48 0.31 6.75
N GLU A 73 -14.49 0.10 5.92
CA GLU A 73 -15.58 -0.85 6.15
C GLU A 73 -15.12 -2.31 6.27
N HIS A 74 -13.99 -2.66 5.66
CA HIS A 74 -13.39 -4.00 5.70
C HIS A 74 -12.24 -4.13 6.70
N ALA A 75 -11.82 -3.04 7.36
CA ALA A 75 -10.65 -3.07 8.25
C ALA A 75 -10.79 -4.10 9.36
N ASN A 76 -11.97 -4.19 9.98
CA ASN A 76 -12.25 -5.15 11.06
C ASN A 76 -12.38 -6.61 10.60
N GLU A 77 -12.49 -6.87 9.32
CA GLU A 77 -12.49 -8.24 8.78
C GLU A 77 -11.08 -8.82 8.78
N TRP A 78 -10.09 -8.00 8.47
CA TRP A 78 -8.70 -8.39 8.25
C TRP A 78 -7.80 -8.16 9.46
N PHE A 79 -8.07 -7.10 10.23
CA PHE A 79 -7.22 -6.67 11.32
C PHE A 79 -7.93 -6.67 12.67
N ASP A 80 -7.19 -6.98 13.72
CA ASP A 80 -7.63 -6.70 15.09
C ASP A 80 -7.38 -5.22 15.39
N MET A 81 -8.39 -4.41 15.15
CA MET A 81 -8.30 -2.97 15.31
C MET A 81 -8.34 -2.50 16.77
N GLN A 82 -8.55 -3.40 17.74
CA GLN A 82 -8.54 -3.10 19.19
C GLN A 82 -9.38 -1.87 19.58
N GLY A 83 -10.52 -1.66 18.92
CA GLY A 83 -11.40 -0.52 19.13
C GLY A 83 -10.99 0.76 18.40
N ILE A 84 -9.94 0.75 17.61
CA ILE A 84 -9.57 1.86 16.72
C ILE A 84 -10.50 1.83 15.52
N GLU A 85 -11.18 2.93 15.23
CA GLU A 85 -12.12 3.00 14.10
C GLU A 85 -11.39 3.11 12.75
N GLU A 86 -10.27 3.83 12.71
CA GLU A 86 -9.48 4.05 11.49
C GLU A 86 -8.03 4.43 11.83
N SER A 87 -7.13 4.22 10.88
CA SER A 87 -5.71 4.59 11.01
C SER A 87 -5.21 5.32 9.76
N PRO A 88 -5.70 6.53 9.47
CA PRO A 88 -5.39 7.24 8.23
C PRO A 88 -3.94 7.74 8.15
N TRP A 89 -3.25 7.84 9.30
CA TRP A 89 -1.90 8.42 9.40
C TRP A 89 -0.79 7.38 9.53
N MET A 90 -1.10 6.08 9.38
CA MET A 90 -0.14 4.99 9.59
C MET A 90 0.56 5.07 10.98
N SER A 91 -0.17 5.46 12.03
CA SER A 91 0.35 5.70 13.38
C SER A 91 0.21 4.49 14.30
N TYR A 92 -0.57 3.50 13.91
CA TYR A 92 -0.85 2.31 14.71
C TYR A 92 -0.32 1.05 14.03
N ALA A 93 0.15 0.11 14.82
CA ALA A 93 0.43 -1.25 14.41
C ALA A 93 -0.72 -2.14 14.92
N VAL A 94 -1.32 -2.91 14.04
CA VAL A 94 -2.42 -3.81 14.34
C VAL A 94 -2.09 -5.22 13.86
N SER A 95 -2.60 -6.24 14.54
CA SER A 95 -2.41 -7.63 14.15
C SER A 95 -3.38 -8.04 13.05
N ILE A 96 -2.94 -8.93 12.18
CA ILE A 96 -3.79 -9.60 11.19
C ILE A 96 -4.59 -10.68 11.92
N LYS A 97 -5.90 -10.79 11.66
CA LYS A 97 -6.76 -11.75 12.35
C LYS A 97 -6.55 -13.20 11.96
N ASN A 98 -6.26 -13.44 10.68
CA ASN A 98 -6.02 -14.77 10.15
C ASN A 98 -4.60 -14.83 9.58
N GLU A 99 -3.69 -15.48 10.29
CA GLU A 99 -2.31 -15.66 9.82
C GLU A 99 -2.23 -16.48 8.52
N SER A 100 -3.22 -17.35 8.25
CA SER A 100 -3.33 -18.07 6.97
C SER A 100 -3.63 -17.18 5.77
N ASP A 101 -4.20 -15.99 6.01
CA ASP A 101 -4.43 -14.98 4.96
C ASP A 101 -3.23 -14.02 4.84
N ALA A 102 -2.27 -14.12 5.74
CA ALA A 102 -1.04 -13.33 5.76
C ALA A 102 0.06 -13.87 4.82
N GLU A 103 -0.16 -14.97 4.11
CA GLU A 103 0.66 -15.42 2.98
C GLU A 103 0.39 -14.55 1.71
N LEU A 104 0.02 -13.31 1.95
CA LEU A 104 -0.04 -12.29 0.92
C LEU A 104 1.34 -11.63 0.75
#